data_1ba12fe00a5ec096d4ab22b583098d30
#
_entry.id   1ba12fe00a5ec096d4ab22b583098d30
#
_cell.length_a   1.000
_cell.length_b   1.000
_cell.length_c   1.000
_cell.angle_alpha   90.00
_cell.angle_beta   90.00
_cell.angle_gamma   90.00
#
_symmetry.space_group_name_H-M   'P 1'
#
loop_
_entity.id
_entity.type
_entity.pdbx_description
1 polymer ?
#
loop_
_entity_poly.entity_id
_entity_poly.type
_entity_poly.pdbx_seq_one_letter_code
_entity_poly.pdbx_strand_id
1 'polypeptide(L)'
;MISAEFGLLYQVDFSYSLNGRIELYVAGSEEPLTTGTRVNGNVEITVKVIPDSGCDLLSLVVNDENVTDQLANNEYKFVLKKNTSITAAFQKAYRLTVEPFEHGSMRVAISDKGDLSDVPSDGKILDGQTLILWWPTVEEGYEVGSVLMNGTDITEQFFSGMYNHVVKGDVNVTVTIRKKTYGLTVKDFVGGTIKAEFEDEGVVTDVSAGGRVPENATLKIYEPVLDEGYELSLIHISEPTRP
;
A
#
# COMPACT_ATOMS: atom_id res chain seq x y z
N MET A 1 62.34 -30.02 4.81
CA MET A 1 61.62 -29.94 3.52
C MET A 1 60.95 -28.57 3.51
N ILE A 2 61.28 -27.68 2.58
CA ILE A 2 60.68 -26.37 2.44
C ILE A 2 59.65 -26.51 1.31
N SER A 3 58.38 -26.36 1.61
CA SER A 3 57.30 -26.35 0.63
C SER A 3 56.84 -24.91 0.46
N ALA A 4 56.82 -24.39 -0.76
CA ALA A 4 56.24 -23.09 -1.10
C ALA A 4 54.95 -23.32 -1.86
N GLU A 5 53.83 -22.83 -1.33
CA GLU A 5 52.55 -22.76 -2.05
C GLU A 5 52.42 -21.37 -2.70
N PHE A 6 52.19 -21.36 -4.02
CA PHE A 6 51.90 -20.14 -4.77
C PHE A 6 50.40 -20.06 -5.03
N GLY A 7 49.75 -19.10 -4.41
CA GLY A 7 48.33 -18.80 -4.67
C GLY A 7 48.16 -17.60 -5.61
N LEU A 8 47.11 -17.62 -6.43
CA LEU A 8 46.72 -16.45 -7.22
C LEU A 8 46.12 -15.40 -6.28
N LEU A 9 46.63 -14.18 -6.36
CA LEU A 9 46.08 -13.02 -5.64
C LEU A 9 45.20 -12.20 -6.58
N TYR A 10 43.99 -11.88 -6.13
CA TYR A 10 43.06 -11.00 -6.84
C TYR A 10 42.82 -9.73 -6.06
N GLN A 11 42.71 -8.61 -6.77
CA GLN A 11 42.40 -7.31 -6.18
C GLN A 11 40.91 -7.20 -5.95
N VAL A 12 40.54 -6.67 -4.79
CA VAL A 12 39.14 -6.39 -4.41
C VAL A 12 39.01 -4.88 -4.22
N ASP A 13 38.27 -4.25 -5.16
CA ASP A 13 37.96 -2.83 -5.10
C ASP A 13 36.47 -2.67 -4.74
N PHE A 14 36.14 -1.72 -3.86
CA PHE A 14 34.77 -1.43 -3.54
C PHE A 14 34.54 0.05 -3.21
N SER A 15 33.32 0.48 -3.49
CA SER A 15 32.84 1.81 -3.21
C SER A 15 31.35 1.80 -2.85
N TYR A 16 30.88 2.86 -2.22
CA TYR A 16 29.47 3.03 -1.87
C TYR A 16 29.08 4.50 -1.88
N SER A 17 27.77 4.77 -2.10
CA SER A 17 27.23 6.11 -2.06
C SER A 17 27.03 6.59 -0.61
N LEU A 18 26.60 7.84 -0.45
CA LEU A 18 26.08 8.35 0.83
C LEU A 18 24.86 7.53 1.29
N ASN A 19 24.51 7.66 2.57
CA ASN A 19 23.36 7.03 3.21
C ASN A 19 23.53 5.56 3.58
N GLY A 20 24.77 5.07 3.60
CA GLY A 20 25.11 3.73 4.05
C GLY A 20 26.55 3.37 3.74
N ARG A 21 26.95 2.16 4.10
CA ARG A 21 28.28 1.61 3.81
C ARG A 21 28.21 0.10 3.57
N ILE A 22 29.27 -0.44 2.98
CA ILE A 22 29.52 -1.88 2.92
C ILE A 22 30.80 -2.22 3.64
N GLU A 23 30.84 -3.39 4.26
CA GLU A 23 32.02 -3.99 4.88
C GLU A 23 32.26 -5.36 4.26
N LEU A 24 33.49 -5.65 3.90
CA LEU A 24 33.87 -6.90 3.26
C LEU A 24 34.76 -7.73 4.19
N TYR A 25 34.46 -9.02 4.29
CA TYR A 25 35.20 -9.95 5.12
C TYR A 25 35.65 -11.16 4.31
N VAL A 26 36.90 -11.62 4.57
CA VAL A 26 37.38 -12.93 4.08
C VAL A 26 36.91 -14.00 5.06
N ALA A 27 36.48 -15.16 4.57
CA ALA A 27 36.11 -16.27 5.42
C ALA A 27 37.20 -16.58 6.48
N GLY A 28 36.78 -16.61 7.76
CA GLY A 28 37.69 -16.83 8.90
C GLY A 28 38.42 -15.57 9.41
N SER A 29 38.17 -14.38 8.84
CA SER A 29 38.69 -13.10 9.34
C SER A 29 37.57 -12.28 10.02
N GLU A 30 37.88 -11.67 11.15
CA GLU A 30 37.03 -10.71 11.83
C GLU A 30 37.34 -9.26 11.42
N GLU A 31 38.46 -9.03 10.73
CA GLU A 31 38.84 -7.70 10.27
C GLU A 31 38.29 -7.45 8.86
N PRO A 32 37.64 -6.27 8.62
CA PRO A 32 37.13 -5.92 7.30
C PRO A 32 38.28 -5.58 6.34
N LEU A 33 38.09 -5.91 5.07
CA LEU A 33 38.99 -5.52 3.99
C LEU A 33 38.97 -4.01 3.77
N THR A 34 40.10 -3.46 3.32
CA THR A 34 40.15 -2.12 2.72
C THR A 34 40.11 -2.23 1.20
N THR A 35 39.53 -1.23 0.52
CA THR A 35 39.51 -1.23 -0.95
C THR A 35 40.90 -1.28 -1.54
N GLY A 36 41.08 -2.02 -2.63
CA GLY A 36 42.39 -2.25 -3.24
C GLY A 36 43.19 -3.40 -2.63
N THR A 37 42.72 -4.07 -1.59
CA THR A 37 43.40 -5.21 -0.96
C THR A 37 43.51 -6.38 -1.94
N ARG A 38 44.67 -7.06 -1.93
CA ARG A 38 44.88 -8.30 -2.66
C ARG A 38 44.63 -9.49 -1.76
N VAL A 39 43.75 -10.38 -2.20
CA VAL A 39 43.28 -11.54 -1.44
C VAL A 39 43.55 -12.82 -2.24
N ASN A 40 43.84 -13.92 -1.57
CA ASN A 40 44.02 -15.23 -2.21
C ASN A 40 42.75 -15.63 -2.97
N GLY A 41 42.94 -16.23 -4.15
CA GLY A 41 41.85 -16.81 -4.90
C GLY A 41 41.21 -18.01 -4.20
N ASN A 42 39.97 -18.34 -4.60
CA ASN A 42 39.15 -19.43 -4.07
C ASN A 42 38.75 -19.30 -2.58
N VAL A 43 38.85 -18.11 -2.01
CA VAL A 43 38.28 -17.81 -0.69
C VAL A 43 36.92 -17.21 -0.83
N GLU A 44 36.07 -17.45 0.16
CA GLU A 44 34.72 -16.80 0.23
C GLU A 44 34.87 -15.38 0.76
N ILE A 45 34.25 -14.45 0.09
CA ILE A 45 34.09 -13.05 0.52
C ILE A 45 32.63 -12.83 0.94
N THR A 46 32.44 -12.26 2.11
CA THR A 46 31.13 -11.79 2.59
C THR A 46 31.08 -10.27 2.50
N VAL A 47 30.09 -9.75 1.79
CA VAL A 47 29.76 -8.32 1.72
C VAL A 47 28.62 -8.07 2.70
N LYS A 48 28.85 -7.27 3.73
CA LYS A 48 27.81 -6.80 4.65
C LYS A 48 27.32 -5.43 4.20
N VAL A 49 26.04 -5.30 4.05
CA VAL A 49 25.35 -4.06 3.65
C VAL A 49 24.80 -3.39 4.90
N ILE A 50 25.17 -2.13 5.14
CA ILE A 50 24.84 -1.38 6.36
C ILE A 50 24.25 -0.04 5.93
N PRO A 51 22.92 0.05 5.71
CA PRO A 51 22.26 1.32 5.47
C PRO A 51 22.28 2.21 6.72
N ASP A 52 22.33 3.52 6.53
CA ASP A 52 22.12 4.49 7.59
C ASP A 52 20.66 4.49 8.05
N SER A 53 20.38 5.08 9.22
CA SER A 53 19.02 5.19 9.75
C SER A 53 18.10 5.90 8.77
N GLY A 54 16.93 5.31 8.46
CA GLY A 54 15.98 5.85 7.49
C GLY A 54 16.40 5.72 6.02
N CYS A 55 17.42 4.90 5.74
CA CYS A 55 17.86 4.60 4.38
C CYS A 55 17.76 3.11 4.10
N ASP A 56 17.82 2.75 2.83
CA ASP A 56 17.85 1.35 2.39
C ASP A 56 18.79 1.18 1.21
N LEU A 57 19.16 -0.07 0.91
CA LEU A 57 19.96 -0.40 -0.25
C LEU A 57 19.14 -0.22 -1.52
N LEU A 58 19.64 0.59 -2.44
CA LEU A 58 19.08 0.74 -3.78
C LEU A 58 19.62 -0.33 -4.73
N SER A 59 20.94 -0.58 -4.68
CA SER A 59 21.57 -1.62 -5.50
C SER A 59 22.91 -2.06 -4.93
N LEU A 60 23.22 -3.35 -5.11
CA LEU A 60 24.55 -3.94 -4.92
C LEU A 60 24.98 -4.56 -6.26
N VAL A 61 26.09 -4.06 -6.81
CA VAL A 61 26.63 -4.52 -8.10
C VAL A 61 28.03 -5.13 -7.86
N VAL A 62 28.22 -6.35 -8.33
CA VAL A 62 29.48 -7.09 -8.25
C VAL A 62 29.93 -7.46 -9.66
N ASN A 63 31.08 -6.92 -10.12
CA ASN A 63 31.58 -7.13 -11.49
C ASN A 63 30.51 -6.89 -12.58
N ASP A 64 29.80 -5.76 -12.51
CA ASP A 64 28.74 -5.34 -13.43
C ASP A 64 27.44 -6.16 -13.34
N GLU A 65 27.36 -7.16 -12.45
CA GLU A 65 26.15 -7.92 -12.18
C GLU A 65 25.42 -7.32 -10.97
N ASN A 66 24.13 -7.02 -11.13
CA ASN A 66 23.27 -6.59 -10.02
C ASN A 66 22.86 -7.82 -9.19
N VAL A 67 23.29 -7.86 -7.93
CA VAL A 67 23.05 -8.96 -6.99
C VAL A 67 22.16 -8.55 -5.83
N THR A 68 21.45 -7.42 -5.95
CA THR A 68 20.60 -6.86 -4.89
C THR A 68 19.59 -7.88 -4.36
N ASP A 69 18.92 -8.62 -5.25
CA ASP A 69 17.91 -9.61 -4.88
C ASP A 69 18.49 -10.93 -4.33
N GLN A 70 19.82 -11.05 -4.34
CA GLN A 70 20.53 -12.25 -3.83
C GLN A 70 21.02 -12.09 -2.38
N LEU A 71 20.74 -10.93 -1.75
CA LEU A 71 21.12 -10.71 -0.37
C LEU A 71 20.25 -11.57 0.58
N ALA A 72 20.93 -12.17 1.56
CA ALA A 72 20.29 -12.84 2.69
C ALA A 72 20.73 -12.15 3.99
N ASN A 73 19.79 -11.63 4.77
CA ASN A 73 20.07 -10.90 6.03
C ASN A 73 21.07 -9.73 5.86
N ASN A 74 20.96 -8.96 4.79
CA ASN A 74 21.88 -7.88 4.43
C ASN A 74 23.31 -8.35 4.14
N GLU A 75 23.49 -9.60 3.77
CA GLU A 75 24.78 -10.16 3.38
C GLU A 75 24.70 -10.79 1.98
N TYR A 76 25.75 -10.59 1.20
CA TYR A 76 25.97 -11.29 -0.06
C TYR A 76 27.32 -12.03 0.01
N LYS A 77 27.37 -13.29 -0.45
CA LYS A 77 28.55 -14.13 -0.39
C LYS A 77 28.94 -14.66 -1.76
N PHE A 78 30.22 -14.62 -2.07
CA PHE A 78 30.75 -15.18 -3.30
C PHE A 78 32.18 -15.70 -3.12
N VAL A 79 32.63 -16.60 -4.01
CA VAL A 79 33.99 -17.10 -4.05
C VAL A 79 34.81 -16.24 -5.00
N LEU A 80 35.95 -15.71 -4.50
CA LEU A 80 36.87 -14.85 -5.25
C LEU A 80 37.64 -15.66 -6.30
N LYS A 81 37.36 -15.42 -7.60
CA LYS A 81 38.01 -16.13 -8.72
C LYS A 81 38.71 -15.20 -9.72
N LYS A 82 38.56 -13.90 -9.58
CA LYS A 82 39.15 -12.84 -10.43
C LYS A 82 39.22 -11.54 -9.66
N ASN A 83 39.92 -10.54 -10.22
CA ASN A 83 39.81 -9.18 -9.70
C ASN A 83 38.31 -8.77 -9.66
N THR A 84 37.90 -8.20 -8.55
CA THR A 84 36.47 -7.94 -8.28
C THR A 84 36.24 -6.48 -7.92
N SER A 85 35.26 -5.89 -8.56
CA SER A 85 34.73 -4.56 -8.28
C SER A 85 33.34 -4.67 -7.65
N ILE A 86 33.10 -3.95 -6.56
CA ILE A 86 31.83 -3.96 -5.84
C ILE A 86 31.38 -2.52 -5.64
N THR A 87 30.11 -2.23 -5.99
CA THR A 87 29.52 -0.91 -5.79
C THR A 87 28.18 -1.06 -5.11
N ALA A 88 27.96 -0.30 -4.03
CA ALA A 88 26.67 -0.21 -3.36
C ALA A 88 26.09 1.20 -3.47
N ALA A 89 24.82 1.30 -3.76
CA ALA A 89 24.07 2.55 -3.74
C ALA A 89 22.98 2.48 -2.68
N PHE A 90 22.83 3.57 -1.91
CA PHE A 90 21.84 3.70 -0.84
C PHE A 90 20.95 4.91 -1.09
N GLN A 91 19.70 4.83 -0.64
CA GLN A 91 18.71 5.89 -0.80
C GLN A 91 17.84 6.00 0.44
N LYS A 92 17.25 7.18 0.69
CA LYS A 92 16.25 7.35 1.73
C LYS A 92 15.08 6.42 1.49
N ALA A 93 14.58 5.82 2.55
CA ALA A 93 13.41 4.97 2.54
C ALA A 93 12.35 5.57 3.48
N TYR A 94 11.10 5.51 3.03
CA TYR A 94 9.93 5.99 3.75
C TYR A 94 8.99 4.84 4.04
N ARG A 95 8.19 4.99 5.07
CA ARG A 95 7.19 3.98 5.43
C ARG A 95 5.89 4.24 4.67
N LEU A 96 5.33 3.17 4.10
CA LEU A 96 3.95 3.12 3.67
C LEU A 96 3.12 2.51 4.81
N THR A 97 2.01 3.13 5.13
CA THR A 97 0.97 2.56 5.98
C THR A 97 -0.36 2.70 5.24
N VAL A 98 -1.04 1.58 5.00
CA VAL A 98 -2.44 1.58 4.58
C VAL A 98 -3.23 1.07 5.76
N GLU A 99 -4.03 1.97 6.36
CA GLU A 99 -4.84 1.61 7.53
C GLU A 99 -5.83 0.51 7.16
N PRO A 100 -5.97 -0.54 7.99
CA PRO A 100 -6.96 -1.58 7.75
C PRO A 100 -8.37 -1.00 7.70
N PHE A 101 -9.19 -1.47 6.77
CA PHE A 101 -10.59 -1.12 6.67
C PHE A 101 -11.43 -2.34 6.31
N GLU A 102 -12.70 -2.31 6.67
CA GLU A 102 -13.65 -3.39 6.42
C GLU A 102 -14.43 -3.16 5.12
N HIS A 103 -15.10 -4.20 4.63
CA HIS A 103 -15.98 -4.19 3.44
C HIS A 103 -15.29 -3.81 2.14
N GLY A 104 -13.98 -4.06 2.05
CA GLY A 104 -13.26 -3.80 0.81
C GLY A 104 -11.78 -4.10 0.89
N SER A 105 -11.09 -3.79 -0.18
CA SER A 105 -9.62 -3.89 -0.26
C SER A 105 -9.06 -2.84 -1.20
N MET A 106 -7.79 -2.50 -1.01
CA MET A 106 -7.07 -1.57 -1.87
C MET A 106 -5.75 -2.20 -2.31
N ARG A 107 -5.50 -2.17 -3.61
CA ARG A 107 -4.20 -2.57 -4.16
C ARG A 107 -3.25 -1.38 -4.17
N VAL A 108 -2.00 -1.63 -3.77
CA VAL A 108 -0.93 -0.64 -3.77
C VAL A 108 0.31 -1.25 -4.41
N ALA A 109 0.95 -0.52 -5.30
CA ALA A 109 2.23 -0.93 -5.88
C ALA A 109 3.17 0.26 -6.09
N ILE A 110 4.43 -0.04 -6.29
CA ILE A 110 5.43 0.91 -6.78
C ILE A 110 5.71 0.65 -8.25
N SER A 111 5.98 1.72 -8.99
CA SER A 111 6.53 1.64 -10.34
C SER A 111 8.02 1.99 -10.31
N ASP A 112 8.84 1.06 -10.77
CA ASP A 112 10.26 1.30 -11.07
C ASP A 112 10.52 1.01 -12.54
N LYS A 113 10.91 2.04 -13.31
CA LYS A 113 11.21 1.97 -14.76
C LYS A 113 10.14 1.29 -15.62
N GLY A 114 8.89 1.29 -15.15
CA GLY A 114 7.75 0.69 -15.85
C GLY A 114 7.35 -0.72 -15.34
N ASP A 115 8.17 -1.33 -14.50
CA ASP A 115 7.79 -2.55 -13.79
C ASP A 115 6.99 -2.21 -12.54
N LEU A 116 5.95 -3.01 -12.25
CA LEU A 116 5.09 -2.86 -11.09
C LEU A 116 5.39 -3.94 -10.06
N SER A 117 5.62 -3.51 -8.83
CA SER A 117 5.80 -4.40 -7.68
C SER A 117 4.79 -4.04 -6.59
N ASP A 118 3.95 -5.01 -6.20
CA ASP A 118 3.00 -4.81 -5.10
C ASP A 118 3.76 -4.55 -3.79
N VAL A 119 3.26 -3.61 -3.00
CA VAL A 119 3.86 -3.21 -1.72
C VAL A 119 2.92 -3.62 -0.59
N PRO A 120 3.42 -4.29 0.46
CA PRO A 120 2.65 -4.55 1.66
C PRO A 120 2.15 -3.25 2.30
N SER A 121 1.03 -3.32 3.02
CA SER A 121 0.41 -2.17 3.69
C SER A 121 1.28 -1.48 4.74
N ASP A 122 2.36 -2.10 5.16
CA ASP A 122 3.39 -1.58 6.09
C ASP A 122 4.79 -1.60 5.47
N GLY A 123 4.87 -1.56 4.15
CA GLY A 123 6.10 -1.68 3.38
C GLY A 123 6.99 -0.44 3.43
N LYS A 124 8.19 -0.60 2.87
CA LYS A 124 9.13 0.49 2.63
C LYS A 124 9.10 0.92 1.17
N ILE A 125 9.24 2.21 0.93
CA ILE A 125 9.30 2.81 -0.40
C ILE A 125 10.51 3.75 -0.45
N LEU A 126 11.30 3.68 -1.51
CA LEU A 126 12.46 4.55 -1.66
C LEU A 126 12.07 5.96 -2.11
N ASP A 127 12.87 6.95 -1.73
CA ASP A 127 12.67 8.34 -2.13
C ASP A 127 12.60 8.46 -3.66
N GLY A 128 11.59 9.16 -4.17
CA GLY A 128 11.39 9.40 -5.58
C GLY A 128 10.72 8.27 -6.37
N GLN A 129 10.47 7.10 -5.78
CA GLN A 129 9.64 6.09 -6.44
C GLN A 129 8.21 6.57 -6.61
N THR A 130 7.53 6.06 -7.63
CA THR A 130 6.12 6.36 -7.86
C THR A 130 5.26 5.29 -7.19
N LEU A 131 4.49 5.71 -6.19
CA LEU A 131 3.44 4.91 -5.56
C LEU A 131 2.18 4.99 -6.41
N ILE A 132 1.56 3.85 -6.68
CA ILE A 132 0.30 3.72 -7.39
C ILE A 132 -0.74 3.13 -6.45
N LEU A 133 -1.81 3.86 -6.24
CA LEU A 133 -2.99 3.41 -5.51
C LEU A 133 -4.09 3.12 -6.51
N TRP A 134 -4.70 1.94 -6.45
CA TRP A 134 -5.92 1.64 -7.22
C TRP A 134 -7.14 2.04 -6.42
N TRP A 135 -8.19 2.46 -7.13
CA TRP A 135 -9.49 2.71 -6.50
C TRP A 135 -9.91 1.48 -5.67
N PRO A 136 -10.34 1.67 -4.41
CA PRO A 136 -10.72 0.55 -3.57
C PRO A 136 -11.83 -0.29 -4.20
N THR A 137 -11.69 -1.61 -4.15
CA THR A 137 -12.78 -2.54 -4.40
C THR A 137 -13.61 -2.67 -3.13
N VAL A 138 -14.93 -2.63 -3.27
CA VAL A 138 -15.84 -2.71 -2.13
C VAL A 138 -16.84 -3.86 -2.30
N GLU A 139 -17.34 -4.37 -1.18
CA GLU A 139 -18.38 -5.39 -1.14
C GLU A 139 -19.72 -4.84 -1.64
N GLU A 140 -20.63 -5.75 -2.02
CA GLU A 140 -21.99 -5.38 -2.40
C GLU A 140 -22.71 -4.68 -1.24
N GLY A 141 -23.45 -3.63 -1.54
CA GLY A 141 -24.13 -2.80 -0.53
C GLY A 141 -23.26 -1.69 0.06
N TYR A 142 -22.00 -1.58 -0.32
CA TYR A 142 -21.07 -0.57 0.17
C TYR A 142 -20.54 0.33 -0.94
N GLU A 143 -20.07 1.51 -0.55
CA GLU A 143 -19.39 2.46 -1.44
C GLU A 143 -18.21 3.11 -0.72
N VAL A 144 -17.24 3.60 -1.50
CA VAL A 144 -16.13 4.38 -0.96
C VAL A 144 -16.66 5.73 -0.49
N GLY A 145 -16.48 6.04 0.78
CA GLY A 145 -16.81 7.33 1.36
C GLY A 145 -15.72 8.37 1.10
N SER A 146 -14.47 8.03 1.38
CA SER A 146 -13.31 8.87 1.12
C SER A 146 -12.02 8.07 1.09
N VAL A 147 -11.00 8.58 0.40
CA VAL A 147 -9.61 8.12 0.44
C VAL A 147 -8.75 9.31 0.85
N LEU A 148 -8.06 9.19 1.99
CA LEU A 148 -7.15 10.22 2.49
C LEU A 148 -5.71 9.74 2.36
N MET A 149 -4.80 10.61 1.94
CA MET A 149 -3.36 10.40 1.99
C MET A 149 -2.72 11.48 2.86
N ASN A 150 -2.06 11.06 3.93
CA ASN A 150 -1.50 11.94 4.95
C ASN A 150 -2.52 12.99 5.45
N GLY A 151 -3.78 12.57 5.62
CA GLY A 151 -4.89 13.42 6.04
C GLY A 151 -5.49 14.33 4.95
N THR A 152 -4.90 14.34 3.74
CA THR A 152 -5.45 15.09 2.60
C THR A 152 -6.40 14.21 1.81
N ASP A 153 -7.59 14.71 1.50
CA ASP A 153 -8.58 14.01 0.67
C ASP A 153 -8.12 13.96 -0.79
N ILE A 154 -7.97 12.73 -1.30
CA ILE A 154 -7.58 12.44 -2.69
C ILE A 154 -8.68 11.70 -3.45
N THR A 155 -9.89 11.60 -2.89
CA THR A 155 -11.02 10.82 -3.44
C THR A 155 -11.30 11.16 -4.91
N GLU A 156 -11.36 12.45 -5.23
CA GLU A 156 -11.63 12.94 -6.58
C GLU A 156 -10.39 12.93 -7.51
N GLN A 157 -9.23 12.52 -7.01
CA GLN A 157 -7.97 12.56 -7.76
C GLN A 157 -7.63 11.25 -8.45
N PHE A 158 -8.46 10.22 -8.29
CA PHE A 158 -8.29 8.95 -9.00
C PHE A 158 -8.69 9.10 -10.47
N PHE A 159 -7.71 9.03 -11.34
CA PHE A 159 -7.94 9.07 -12.79
C PHE A 159 -7.90 7.64 -13.36
N SER A 160 -8.92 7.25 -14.11
CA SER A 160 -9.06 5.88 -14.65
C SER A 160 -8.91 4.80 -13.57
N GLY A 161 -9.37 5.07 -12.35
CA GLY A 161 -9.29 4.15 -11.22
C GLY A 161 -7.92 4.06 -10.54
N MET A 162 -7.00 4.96 -10.84
CA MET A 162 -5.66 5.00 -10.25
C MET A 162 -5.27 6.41 -9.79
N TYR A 163 -4.48 6.47 -8.71
CA TYR A 163 -3.82 7.67 -8.23
C TYR A 163 -2.32 7.42 -8.15
N ASN A 164 -1.52 8.31 -8.72
CA ASN A 164 -0.06 8.21 -8.73
C ASN A 164 0.55 9.29 -7.83
N HIS A 165 1.48 8.89 -6.97
CA HIS A 165 2.18 9.77 -6.05
C HIS A 165 3.68 9.55 -6.06
N VAL A 166 4.48 10.61 -6.27
CA VAL A 166 5.94 10.53 -6.13
C VAL A 166 6.30 10.66 -4.66
N VAL A 167 6.90 9.62 -4.11
CA VAL A 167 7.20 9.51 -2.67
C VAL A 167 8.35 10.45 -2.30
N LYS A 168 8.11 11.30 -1.29
CA LYS A 168 9.08 12.27 -0.72
C LYS A 168 9.05 12.31 0.81
N GLY A 169 8.31 11.39 1.42
CA GLY A 169 8.10 11.27 2.86
C GLY A 169 7.27 10.03 3.16
N ASP A 170 7.03 9.78 4.45
CA ASP A 170 6.14 8.72 4.88
C ASP A 170 4.74 8.91 4.29
N VAL A 171 4.10 7.82 3.91
CA VAL A 171 2.77 7.80 3.32
C VAL A 171 1.83 7.02 4.22
N ASN A 172 0.77 7.68 4.69
CA ASN A 172 -0.35 7.05 5.36
C ASN A 172 -1.60 7.17 4.48
N VAL A 173 -2.25 6.05 4.21
CA VAL A 173 -3.49 5.98 3.43
C VAL A 173 -4.61 5.47 4.33
N THR A 174 -5.69 6.25 4.41
CA THR A 174 -6.92 5.89 5.14
C THR A 174 -8.08 5.83 4.16
N VAL A 175 -8.81 4.71 4.16
CA VAL A 175 -10.00 4.52 3.33
C VAL A 175 -11.22 4.44 4.23
N THR A 176 -12.24 5.22 3.93
CA THR A 176 -13.53 5.15 4.61
C THR A 176 -14.54 4.48 3.69
N ILE A 177 -15.14 3.41 4.15
CA ILE A 177 -16.22 2.70 3.46
C ILE A 177 -17.53 3.00 4.20
N ARG A 178 -18.61 3.16 3.45
CA ARG A 178 -19.95 3.37 4.01
C ARG A 178 -20.98 2.55 3.26
N LYS A 179 -22.10 2.22 3.92
CA LYS A 179 -23.23 1.59 3.26
C LYS A 179 -23.80 2.51 2.17
N LYS A 180 -24.11 1.94 1.03
CA LYS A 180 -24.91 2.64 0.01
C LYS A 180 -26.29 2.94 0.58
N THR A 181 -26.75 4.15 0.32
CA THR A 181 -28.08 4.57 0.78
C THR A 181 -28.85 5.22 -0.36
N TYR A 182 -30.15 5.02 -0.37
CA TYR A 182 -31.08 5.62 -1.33
C TYR A 182 -31.97 6.65 -0.66
N GLY A 183 -32.31 7.72 -1.38
CA GLY A 183 -33.22 8.73 -0.87
C GLY A 183 -34.64 8.23 -0.86
N LEU A 184 -35.31 8.29 0.28
CA LEU A 184 -36.76 8.15 0.41
C LEU A 184 -37.40 9.54 0.51
N THR A 185 -38.33 9.84 -0.36
CA THR A 185 -39.13 11.07 -0.30
C THR A 185 -40.56 10.70 0.04
N VAL A 186 -41.02 11.22 1.15
CA VAL A 186 -42.44 11.16 1.52
C VAL A 186 -43.07 12.53 1.17
N LYS A 187 -44.02 12.54 0.26
CA LYS A 187 -44.71 13.78 -0.10
C LYS A 187 -45.75 14.15 0.95
N ASP A 188 -45.82 15.43 1.26
CA ASP A 188 -46.87 15.95 2.14
C ASP A 188 -48.23 15.65 1.57
N PHE A 189 -49.18 15.27 2.44
CA PHE A 189 -50.59 15.09 2.13
C PHE A 189 -51.44 15.60 3.29
N VAL A 190 -52.69 15.89 2.99
CA VAL A 190 -53.64 16.44 3.95
C VAL A 190 -54.67 15.36 4.31
N GLY A 191 -55.06 15.31 5.58
CA GLY A 191 -56.12 14.42 6.06
C GLY A 191 -55.66 13.08 6.59
N GLY A 192 -54.41 13.01 7.05
CA GLY A 192 -53.88 11.80 7.70
C GLY A 192 -52.38 11.81 7.90
N THR A 193 -51.87 10.69 8.40
CA THR A 193 -50.43 10.45 8.59
C THR A 193 -50.05 9.08 8.03
N ILE A 194 -48.83 8.96 7.56
CA ILE A 194 -48.25 7.68 7.16
C ILE A 194 -47.00 7.39 8.01
N LYS A 195 -46.87 6.14 8.45
CA LYS A 195 -45.68 5.68 9.12
C LYS A 195 -44.82 4.84 8.15
N ALA A 196 -43.54 5.15 8.06
CA ALA A 196 -42.57 4.36 7.34
C ALA A 196 -41.34 4.17 8.22
N GLU A 197 -40.83 2.96 8.24
CA GLU A 197 -39.60 2.62 8.97
C GLU A 197 -38.80 1.59 8.18
N PHE A 198 -37.46 1.56 8.37
CA PHE A 198 -36.66 0.48 7.86
C PHE A 198 -35.90 -0.22 9.01
N GLU A 199 -35.57 -1.48 8.79
CA GLU A 199 -34.74 -2.28 9.67
C GLU A 199 -33.44 -2.61 8.95
N ASP A 200 -32.33 -2.29 9.61
CA ASP A 200 -30.97 -2.61 9.17
C ASP A 200 -30.18 -3.14 10.36
N GLU A 201 -29.66 -4.35 10.26
CA GLU A 201 -28.89 -5.05 11.32
C GLU A 201 -29.58 -5.07 12.69
N GLY A 202 -30.91 -5.21 12.71
CA GLY A 202 -31.72 -5.24 13.93
C GLY A 202 -32.03 -3.85 14.52
N VAL A 203 -31.61 -2.78 13.85
CA VAL A 203 -31.95 -1.39 14.25
C VAL A 203 -33.10 -0.91 13.39
N VAL A 204 -34.18 -0.51 14.05
CA VAL A 204 -35.35 0.08 13.39
C VAL A 204 -35.25 1.60 13.42
N THR A 205 -35.34 2.20 12.22
CA THR A 205 -35.25 3.66 12.05
C THR A 205 -36.53 4.19 11.40
N ASP A 206 -37.13 5.22 12.00
CA ASP A 206 -38.31 5.91 11.45
C ASP A 206 -37.88 6.85 10.30
N VAL A 207 -38.56 6.70 9.17
CA VAL A 207 -38.37 7.53 7.95
C VAL A 207 -39.70 8.09 7.43
N SER A 208 -40.67 8.24 8.30
CA SER A 208 -42.02 8.76 7.97
C SER A 208 -41.99 10.16 7.33
N ALA A 209 -40.98 10.98 7.64
CA ALA A 209 -40.72 12.27 7.01
C ALA A 209 -39.81 12.20 5.76
N GLY A 210 -39.46 11.00 5.31
CA GLY A 210 -38.43 10.78 4.31
C GLY A 210 -37.05 10.64 4.93
N GLY A 211 -36.02 10.45 4.11
CA GLY A 211 -34.64 10.25 4.58
C GLY A 211 -33.81 9.37 3.67
N ARG A 212 -32.76 8.75 4.21
CA ARG A 212 -31.93 7.81 3.47
C ARG A 212 -32.11 6.41 4.04
N VAL A 213 -32.28 5.44 3.15
CA VAL A 213 -32.48 4.02 3.47
C VAL A 213 -31.27 3.24 2.92
N PRO A 214 -30.60 2.42 3.73
CA PRO A 214 -29.50 1.59 3.26
C PRO A 214 -29.93 0.63 2.15
N GLU A 215 -29.01 0.29 1.25
CA GLU A 215 -29.21 -0.78 0.27
C GLU A 215 -29.48 -2.10 1.01
N ASN A 216 -30.45 -2.88 0.52
CA ASN A 216 -30.90 -4.15 1.11
C ASN A 216 -31.62 -4.05 2.48
N ALA A 217 -31.82 -2.85 3.05
CA ALA A 217 -32.67 -2.70 4.23
C ALA A 217 -34.15 -2.97 3.88
N THR A 218 -34.86 -3.58 4.80
CA THR A 218 -36.30 -3.84 4.64
C THR A 218 -37.12 -2.61 5.01
N LEU A 219 -37.67 -1.91 4.01
CA LEU A 219 -38.58 -0.79 4.23
C LEU A 219 -40.00 -1.29 4.48
N LYS A 220 -40.56 -0.90 5.63
CA LYS A 220 -41.95 -1.13 5.99
C LYS A 220 -42.75 0.19 5.87
N ILE A 221 -43.83 0.18 5.12
CA ILE A 221 -44.75 1.27 5.02
C ILE A 221 -46.07 0.77 5.62
N TYR A 222 -46.54 1.47 6.63
CA TYR A 222 -47.78 1.13 7.33
C TYR A 222 -48.98 1.73 6.63
N GLU A 223 -50.16 1.16 6.92
CA GLU A 223 -51.42 1.71 6.46
C GLU A 223 -51.59 3.14 7.00
N PRO A 224 -51.99 4.11 6.16
CA PRO A 224 -52.22 5.48 6.59
C PRO A 224 -53.30 5.59 7.68
N VAL A 225 -53.03 6.40 8.67
CA VAL A 225 -54.02 6.80 9.66
C VAL A 225 -54.72 8.06 9.16
N LEU A 226 -56.04 7.96 8.87
CA LEU A 226 -56.80 9.04 8.30
C LEU A 226 -57.40 9.91 9.40
N ASP A 227 -57.47 11.20 9.15
CA ASP A 227 -58.22 12.15 9.97
C ASP A 227 -59.72 12.00 9.74
N GLU A 228 -60.52 12.48 10.70
CA GLU A 228 -61.99 12.40 10.61
C GLU A 228 -62.51 13.11 9.36
N GLY A 229 -63.35 12.42 8.57
CA GLY A 229 -63.92 12.95 7.33
C GLY A 229 -63.10 12.77 6.07
N TYR A 230 -61.95 12.07 6.15
CA TYR A 230 -61.12 11.75 4.99
C TYR A 230 -61.21 10.27 4.61
N GLU A 231 -61.12 10.01 3.32
CA GLU A 231 -61.06 8.66 2.75
C GLU A 231 -59.80 8.49 1.90
N LEU A 232 -59.22 7.27 1.89
CA LEU A 232 -58.06 6.95 1.05
C LEU A 232 -58.54 6.70 -0.40
N SER A 233 -58.21 7.61 -1.30
CA SER A 233 -58.61 7.52 -2.71
C SER A 233 -57.66 6.64 -3.54
N LEU A 234 -56.34 6.79 -3.39
CA LEU A 234 -55.32 6.06 -4.15
C LEU A 234 -53.97 6.12 -3.47
N ILE A 235 -53.25 4.98 -3.41
CA ILE A 235 -51.85 4.93 -3.02
C ILE A 235 -50.99 4.79 -4.28
N HIS A 236 -50.08 5.73 -4.50
CA HIS A 236 -49.10 5.66 -5.57
C HIS A 236 -47.71 5.42 -4.96
N ILE A 237 -47.12 4.24 -5.21
CA ILE A 237 -45.77 3.91 -4.81
C ILE A 237 -44.92 3.93 -6.08
N SER A 238 -43.92 4.81 -6.16
CA SER A 238 -42.95 4.80 -7.23
C SER A 238 -41.60 4.23 -6.71
N GLU A 239 -40.97 3.38 -7.50
CA GLU A 239 -39.64 2.89 -7.17
C GLU A 239 -38.62 4.04 -7.04
N PRO A 240 -37.66 3.94 -6.10
CA PRO A 240 -36.62 4.93 -6.00
C PRO A 240 -35.80 4.97 -7.30
N THR A 241 -35.64 6.15 -7.87
CA THR A 241 -34.77 6.37 -9.02
C THR A 241 -33.33 6.10 -8.62
N ARG A 242 -32.71 5.13 -9.26
CA ARG A 242 -31.24 4.97 -9.20
C ARG A 242 -30.60 6.22 -9.82
N PRO A 243 -29.58 6.83 -9.17
CA PRO A 243 -28.79 7.89 -9.77
C PRO A 243 -27.96 7.39 -10.95
#